data_6ffd0e180b31b8738672f2cb955b6b75
#
_entry.id   6ffd0e180b31b8738672f2cb955b6b75
#
_cell.length_a   1.000
_cell.length_b   1.000
_cell.length_c   1.000
_cell.angle_alpha   90.00
_cell.angle_beta   90.00
_cell.angle_gamma   90.00
#
_symmetry.space_group_name_H-M   'P 1'
#
loop_
_entity.id
_entity.type
_entity.pdbx_description
1 polymer ?
#
loop_
_entity_poly.entity_id
_entity_poly.type
_entity_poly.pdbx_seq_one_letter_code
_entity_poly.pdbx_strand_id
1 'polypeptide(L)'
;GFRKFKIISKVKETDDITSFYLSPHDGRELPGFLPGQFLTFQIPVPNQAQPVIRCYSLSDSPFHSDRYRVSIKRVPAPRDNPSAPPGLISTHFHDVLNENDIVDVKAPSGHFSMSMTKSSPVVLLAGGVGITPLLSMLNAITEMASQREVWFFLGVRNKKEHVMKEHLEMVARENENVRLNVFYSAPAETDVLSEDYHVKGRVNVENIKVILPSSNFDFYICAPPPMVKDLRKDLADWGVPKKNIHFEAFGPATVKGCKADTGKGDSAKIDIQFEKSGKTLTW
;
A
#
# COMPACT_ATOMS: atom_id res chain seq x y z
N GLY A 1 -17.53 -5.74 12.27
CA GLY A 1 -16.94 -5.40 13.57
C GLY A 1 -15.44 -5.58 13.58
N PHE A 2 -14.77 -5.20 14.67
CA PHE A 2 -13.38 -5.52 14.90
C PHE A 2 -13.22 -6.97 15.38
N ARG A 3 -12.14 -7.61 14.95
CA ARG A 3 -11.75 -8.97 15.34
C ARG A 3 -10.33 -8.90 15.92
N LYS A 4 -10.04 -9.75 16.90
CA LYS A 4 -8.73 -9.80 17.55
C LYS A 4 -7.74 -10.59 16.72
N PHE A 5 -6.56 -9.99 16.52
CA PHE A 5 -5.43 -10.61 15.85
C PHE A 5 -4.21 -10.61 16.77
N LYS A 6 -3.43 -11.68 16.71
CA LYS A 6 -2.17 -11.81 17.40
C LYS A 6 -1.04 -11.42 16.46
N ILE A 7 -0.11 -10.59 16.92
CA ILE A 7 1.17 -10.34 16.23
C ILE A 7 2.04 -11.58 16.41
N ILE A 8 2.23 -12.34 15.32
CA ILE A 8 3.02 -13.58 15.38
C ILE A 8 4.48 -13.38 15.02
N SER A 9 4.81 -12.30 14.31
CA SER A 9 6.19 -11.94 14.00
C SER A 9 6.31 -10.43 13.75
N LYS A 10 7.48 -9.88 14.07
CA LYS A 10 7.86 -8.48 13.89
C LYS A 10 9.22 -8.42 13.22
N VAL A 11 9.27 -8.11 11.93
CA VAL A 11 10.47 -8.13 11.11
C VAL A 11 10.89 -6.72 10.71
N LYS A 12 12.11 -6.32 11.09
CA LYS A 12 12.68 -5.04 10.68
C LYS A 12 13.13 -5.13 9.22
N GLU A 13 12.50 -4.34 8.34
CA GLU A 13 12.81 -4.29 6.91
C GLU A 13 13.87 -3.23 6.59
N THR A 14 13.73 -2.05 7.21
CA THR A 14 14.70 -0.95 7.17
C THR A 14 14.78 -0.29 8.55
N ASP A 15 15.55 0.78 8.70
CA ASP A 15 15.63 1.50 9.98
C ASP A 15 14.30 2.11 10.42
N ASP A 16 13.41 2.40 9.47
CA ASP A 16 12.14 3.06 9.74
C ASP A 16 10.90 2.27 9.25
N ILE A 17 11.07 1.07 8.68
CA ILE A 17 9.96 0.21 8.25
C ILE A 17 10.07 -1.15 8.94
N THR A 18 8.96 -1.58 9.54
CA THR A 18 8.82 -2.89 10.16
C THR A 18 7.57 -3.59 9.63
N SER A 19 7.70 -4.87 9.28
CA SER A 19 6.61 -5.75 8.91
C SER A 19 6.05 -6.46 10.14
N PHE A 20 4.73 -6.45 10.27
CA PHE A 20 3.97 -7.13 11.31
C PHE A 20 3.13 -8.22 10.66
N TYR A 21 3.35 -9.46 11.11
CA TYR A 21 2.57 -10.61 10.69
C TYR A 21 1.48 -10.89 11.70
N LEU A 22 0.26 -11.08 11.24
CA LEU A 22 -0.94 -11.14 12.07
C LEU A 22 -1.69 -12.43 11.79
N SER A 23 -2.01 -13.19 12.83
CA SER A 23 -2.91 -14.34 12.73
C SER A 23 -4.19 -14.12 13.57
N PRO A 24 -5.31 -14.74 13.19
CA PRO A 24 -6.53 -14.66 13.98
C PRO A 24 -6.33 -15.21 15.39
N HIS A 25 -6.69 -14.42 16.42
CA HIS A 25 -6.58 -14.89 17.81
C HIS A 25 -7.62 -15.97 18.15
N ASP A 26 -8.75 -15.97 17.44
CA ASP A 26 -9.85 -16.94 17.64
C ASP A 26 -9.70 -18.22 16.83
N GLY A 27 -8.60 -18.39 16.07
CA GLY A 27 -8.30 -19.58 15.25
C GLY A 27 -9.22 -19.78 14.05
N ARG A 28 -10.15 -18.86 13.76
CA ARG A 28 -11.04 -18.97 12.60
C ARG A 28 -10.29 -18.55 11.32
N GLU A 29 -10.79 -19.01 10.18
CA GLU A 29 -10.28 -18.64 8.86
C GLU A 29 -10.15 -17.12 8.68
N LEU A 30 -9.14 -16.72 7.92
CA LEU A 30 -8.94 -15.34 7.50
C LEU A 30 -9.92 -14.99 6.39
N PRO A 31 -10.58 -13.81 6.43
CA PRO A 31 -11.22 -13.27 5.25
C PRO A 31 -10.20 -13.07 4.12
N GLY A 32 -10.54 -13.55 2.93
CA GLY A 32 -9.76 -13.27 1.73
C GLY A 32 -9.71 -11.76 1.43
N PHE A 33 -8.73 -11.33 0.65
CA PHE A 33 -8.61 -9.94 0.24
C PHE A 33 -8.15 -9.80 -1.22
N LEU A 34 -8.39 -8.64 -1.81
CA LEU A 34 -7.84 -8.29 -3.11
C LEU A 34 -6.50 -7.55 -2.92
N PRO A 35 -5.47 -7.86 -3.74
CA PRO A 35 -4.18 -7.19 -3.64
C PRO A 35 -4.36 -5.66 -3.78
N GLY A 36 -3.77 -4.91 -2.86
CA GLY A 36 -3.93 -3.47 -2.74
C GLY A 36 -4.87 -3.02 -1.62
N GLN A 37 -5.69 -3.90 -1.06
CA GLN A 37 -6.54 -3.59 0.10
C GLN A 37 -5.74 -3.37 1.37
N PHE A 38 -6.40 -2.77 2.38
CA PHE A 38 -5.81 -2.44 3.68
C PHE A 38 -6.60 -3.05 4.85
N LEU A 39 -5.94 -3.12 5.99
CA LEU A 39 -6.56 -3.40 7.28
C LEU A 39 -6.80 -2.11 8.06
N THR A 40 -7.94 -2.03 8.76
CA THR A 40 -8.23 -0.95 9.70
C THR A 40 -7.97 -1.43 11.12
N PHE A 41 -7.04 -0.78 11.79
CA PHE A 41 -6.65 -1.05 13.17
C PHE A 41 -7.36 -0.10 14.13
N GLN A 42 -7.77 -0.62 15.28
CA GLN A 42 -8.23 0.16 16.42
C GLN A 42 -7.25 -0.07 17.55
N ILE A 43 -6.45 0.95 17.85
CA ILE A 43 -5.33 0.86 18.81
C ILE A 43 -5.63 1.73 20.03
N PRO A 44 -5.77 1.13 21.23
CA PRO A 44 -5.78 1.89 22.47
C PRO A 44 -4.38 2.47 22.72
N VAL A 45 -4.30 3.76 22.97
CA VAL A 45 -3.04 4.45 23.24
C VAL A 45 -3.17 5.18 24.57
N PRO A 46 -2.16 5.11 25.46
CA PRO A 46 -2.16 5.85 26.72
C PRO A 46 -2.48 7.34 26.51
N ASN A 47 -3.23 7.92 27.42
CA ASN A 47 -3.65 9.34 27.39
C ASN A 47 -4.58 9.75 26.22
N GLN A 48 -5.17 8.79 25.50
CA GLN A 48 -6.23 9.04 24.53
C GLN A 48 -7.56 8.50 25.10
N ALA A 49 -8.61 9.35 25.11
CA ALA A 49 -9.94 8.98 25.63
C ALA A 49 -10.63 7.89 24.78
N GLN A 50 -10.25 7.78 23.52
CA GLN A 50 -10.79 6.80 22.59
C GLN A 50 -9.65 6.12 21.83
N PRO A 51 -9.82 4.84 21.45
CA PRO A 51 -8.85 4.16 20.59
C PRO A 51 -8.67 4.89 19.26
N VAL A 52 -7.44 4.91 18.77
CA VAL A 52 -7.08 5.59 17.53
C VAL A 52 -7.22 4.63 16.35
N ILE A 53 -7.91 5.07 15.31
CA ILE A 53 -8.13 4.28 14.08
C ILE A 53 -7.05 4.62 13.05
N ARG A 54 -6.39 3.59 12.48
CA ARG A 54 -5.45 3.73 11.36
C ARG A 54 -5.60 2.59 10.38
N CYS A 55 -5.36 2.91 9.11
CA CYS A 55 -5.35 1.94 8.01
C CYS A 55 -3.92 1.68 7.56
N TYR A 56 -3.60 0.41 7.33
CA TYR A 56 -2.33 -0.02 6.75
C TYR A 56 -2.59 -1.03 5.65
N SER A 57 -2.00 -0.79 4.48
CA SER A 57 -2.14 -1.69 3.34
C SER A 57 -1.55 -3.05 3.64
N LEU A 58 -2.24 -4.08 3.17
CA LEU A 58 -1.71 -5.43 3.14
C LEU A 58 -0.51 -5.46 2.18
N SER A 59 0.62 -5.99 2.64
CA SER A 59 1.89 -5.97 1.92
C SER A 59 2.35 -7.35 1.46
N ASP A 60 1.52 -8.38 1.66
CA ASP A 60 1.80 -9.75 1.25
C ASP A 60 0.78 -10.26 0.23
N SER A 61 1.01 -11.46 -0.28
CA SER A 61 0.11 -12.16 -1.18
C SER A 61 -1.25 -12.44 -0.54
N PRO A 62 -2.37 -12.31 -1.29
CA PRO A 62 -3.69 -12.72 -0.81
C PRO A 62 -3.85 -14.25 -0.70
N PHE A 63 -2.89 -15.03 -1.18
CA PHE A 63 -2.95 -16.50 -1.16
C PHE A 63 -2.42 -17.12 0.13
N HIS A 64 -1.84 -16.33 1.03
CA HIS A 64 -1.52 -16.79 2.38
C HIS A 64 -2.79 -16.84 3.22
N SER A 65 -3.24 -18.07 3.53
CA SER A 65 -4.51 -18.32 4.25
C SER A 65 -4.37 -18.29 5.78
N ASP A 66 -3.15 -18.23 6.29
CA ASP A 66 -2.82 -18.36 7.71
C ASP A 66 -2.50 -17.03 8.40
N ARG A 67 -2.16 -16.00 7.61
CA ARG A 67 -1.71 -14.71 8.16
C ARG A 67 -1.95 -13.54 7.20
N TYR A 68 -1.97 -12.35 7.79
CA TYR A 68 -1.81 -11.07 7.08
C TYR A 68 -0.44 -10.47 7.36
N ARG A 69 0.08 -9.66 6.45
CA ARG A 69 1.25 -8.81 6.68
C ARG A 69 0.91 -7.36 6.39
N VAL A 70 1.28 -6.47 7.31
CA VAL A 70 1.32 -5.02 7.10
C VAL A 70 2.73 -4.52 7.36
N SER A 71 3.26 -3.67 6.49
CA SER A 71 4.59 -3.07 6.66
C SER A 71 4.42 -1.58 6.96
N ILE A 72 4.84 -1.18 8.15
CA ILE A 72 4.53 0.14 8.72
C ILE A 72 5.80 0.97 8.80
N LYS A 73 5.77 2.14 8.15
CA LYS A 73 6.83 3.13 8.28
C LYS A 73 6.63 3.95 9.56
N ARG A 74 7.69 4.04 10.38
CA ARG A 74 7.75 4.95 11.51
C ARG A 74 7.79 6.39 11.00
N VAL A 75 6.80 7.19 11.36
CA VAL A 75 6.69 8.60 10.96
C VAL A 75 7.43 9.44 12.00
N PRO A 76 8.57 10.07 11.67
CA PRO A 76 9.27 10.97 12.59
C PRO A 76 8.50 12.27 12.79
N ALA A 77 8.96 13.09 13.74
CA ALA A 77 8.50 14.46 13.84
C ALA A 77 8.71 15.20 12.50
N PRO A 78 7.83 16.14 12.12
CA PRO A 78 7.99 16.94 10.90
C PRO A 78 9.31 17.70 10.89
N ARG A 79 9.99 17.76 9.74
CA ARG A 79 11.31 18.42 9.62
C ARG A 79 11.25 19.94 9.89
N ASP A 80 10.14 20.56 9.50
CA ASP A 80 9.82 21.97 9.71
C ASP A 80 9.36 22.29 11.14
N ASN A 81 9.02 21.28 11.93
CA ASN A 81 8.68 21.39 13.34
C ASN A 81 9.18 20.17 14.15
N PRO A 82 10.49 20.07 14.45
CA PRO A 82 11.07 18.94 15.19
C PRO A 82 10.54 18.78 16.62
N SER A 83 9.92 19.83 17.19
CA SER A 83 9.28 19.78 18.50
C SER A 83 7.88 19.16 18.48
N ALA A 84 7.28 18.96 17.30
CA ALA A 84 6.02 18.26 17.20
C ALA A 84 6.20 16.76 17.50
N PRO A 85 5.19 16.08 18.05
CA PRO A 85 5.29 14.67 18.32
C PRO A 85 5.40 13.87 17.01
N PRO A 86 6.11 12.72 17.02
CA PRO A 86 6.14 11.79 15.90
C PRO A 86 4.75 11.17 15.67
N GLY A 87 4.59 10.43 14.60
CA GLY A 87 3.35 9.75 14.27
C GLY A 87 2.93 8.78 15.38
N LEU A 88 1.86 9.11 16.09
CA LEU A 88 1.42 8.43 17.30
C LEU A 88 1.30 6.89 17.13
N ILE A 89 0.56 6.45 16.12
CA ILE A 89 0.30 5.01 15.94
C ILE A 89 1.48 4.28 15.30
N SER A 90 2.16 4.88 14.34
CA SER A 90 3.36 4.26 13.77
C SER A 90 4.46 4.08 14.82
N THR A 91 4.65 5.06 15.70
CA THR A 91 5.57 4.93 16.85
C THR A 91 5.11 3.84 17.82
N HIS A 92 3.81 3.78 18.13
CA HIS A 92 3.26 2.74 19.00
C HIS A 92 3.49 1.32 18.45
N PHE A 93 3.30 1.12 17.14
CA PHE A 93 3.63 -0.17 16.51
C PHE A 93 5.12 -0.54 16.63
N HIS A 94 6.01 0.44 16.42
CA HIS A 94 7.45 0.18 16.46
C HIS A 94 7.99 -0.03 17.86
N ASP A 95 7.55 0.75 18.85
CA ASP A 95 8.19 0.86 20.14
C ASP A 95 7.44 0.13 21.27
N VAL A 96 6.14 -0.08 21.12
CA VAL A 96 5.29 -0.63 22.19
C VAL A 96 4.79 -2.03 21.86
N LEU A 97 4.25 -2.22 20.65
CA LEU A 97 3.70 -3.52 20.25
C LEU A 97 4.81 -4.53 19.95
N ASN A 98 4.66 -5.73 20.53
CA ASN A 98 5.59 -6.83 20.41
C ASN A 98 4.91 -8.08 19.86
N GLU A 99 5.71 -9.10 19.56
CA GLU A 99 5.20 -10.43 19.27
C GLU A 99 4.36 -10.94 20.43
N ASN A 100 3.29 -11.62 20.13
CA ASN A 100 2.23 -12.11 21.02
C ASN A 100 1.22 -11.05 21.49
N ASP A 101 1.40 -9.77 21.23
CA ASP A 101 0.38 -8.76 21.52
C ASP A 101 -0.86 -8.94 20.64
N ILE A 102 -1.99 -8.52 21.17
CA ILE A 102 -3.31 -8.62 20.52
C ILE A 102 -3.74 -7.24 20.05
N VAL A 103 -4.16 -7.15 18.80
CA VAL A 103 -4.67 -5.92 18.17
C VAL A 103 -6.07 -6.14 17.61
N ASP A 104 -6.87 -5.09 17.63
CA ASP A 104 -8.22 -5.11 17.06
C ASP A 104 -8.18 -4.63 15.59
N VAL A 105 -8.65 -5.49 14.67
CA VAL A 105 -8.55 -5.30 13.23
C VAL A 105 -9.89 -5.54 12.54
N LYS A 106 -10.27 -4.69 11.59
CA LYS A 106 -11.41 -4.97 10.69
C LYS A 106 -10.95 -5.82 9.51
N ALA A 107 -11.92 -6.53 8.93
CA ALA A 107 -11.71 -7.25 7.67
C ALA A 107 -11.10 -6.33 6.58
N PRO A 108 -10.33 -6.91 5.63
CA PRO A 108 -9.76 -6.16 4.52
C PRO A 108 -10.80 -5.31 3.78
N SER A 109 -10.41 -4.11 3.39
CA SER A 109 -11.26 -3.17 2.66
C SER A 109 -10.41 -2.23 1.80
N GLY A 110 -11.06 -1.39 0.99
CA GLY A 110 -10.40 -0.42 0.11
C GLY A 110 -10.73 -0.63 -1.36
N HIS A 111 -10.72 0.48 -2.11
CA HIS A 111 -11.03 0.51 -3.54
C HIS A 111 -9.78 0.47 -4.42
N PHE A 112 -8.61 0.76 -3.84
CA PHE A 112 -7.33 0.64 -4.53
C PHE A 112 -6.92 -0.83 -4.56
N SER A 113 -7.55 -1.59 -5.45
CA SER A 113 -7.28 -3.03 -5.59
C SER A 113 -7.12 -3.42 -7.05
N MET A 114 -6.33 -4.46 -7.30
CA MET A 114 -6.10 -4.99 -8.63
C MET A 114 -6.98 -6.21 -8.90
N SER A 115 -7.63 -6.20 -10.07
CA SER A 115 -8.34 -7.39 -10.54
C SER A 115 -7.35 -8.45 -11.02
N MET A 116 -7.45 -9.65 -10.48
CA MET A 116 -6.63 -10.80 -10.86
C MET A 116 -7.14 -11.54 -12.09
N THR A 117 -8.33 -11.18 -12.59
CA THR A 117 -8.90 -11.78 -13.81
C THR A 117 -8.45 -11.07 -15.10
N LYS A 118 -7.82 -9.88 -14.97
CA LYS A 118 -7.29 -9.15 -16.14
C LYS A 118 -5.89 -9.62 -16.47
N SER A 119 -5.61 -9.78 -17.76
CA SER A 119 -4.28 -10.11 -18.31
C SER A 119 -3.54 -8.92 -18.91
N SER A 120 -4.17 -7.73 -18.95
CA SER A 120 -3.55 -6.52 -19.49
C SER A 120 -2.23 -6.19 -18.77
N PRO A 121 -1.18 -5.76 -19.49
CA PRO A 121 0.09 -5.38 -18.89
C PRO A 121 -0.08 -4.29 -17.82
N VAL A 122 0.75 -4.33 -16.77
CA VAL A 122 0.63 -3.43 -15.63
C VAL A 122 1.95 -2.73 -15.30
N VAL A 123 1.82 -1.46 -14.90
CA VAL A 123 2.91 -0.65 -14.36
C VAL A 123 2.61 -0.32 -12.90
N LEU A 124 3.50 -0.72 -12.00
CA LEU A 124 3.42 -0.49 -10.56
C LEU A 124 4.42 0.61 -10.17
N LEU A 125 3.93 1.77 -9.72
CA LEU A 125 4.75 2.95 -9.41
C LEU A 125 4.74 3.21 -7.90
N ALA A 126 5.82 2.83 -7.23
CA ALA A 126 5.98 2.93 -5.78
C ALA A 126 6.87 4.11 -5.36
N GLY A 127 6.45 4.84 -4.32
CA GLY A 127 7.29 5.84 -3.63
C GLY A 127 7.46 5.48 -2.16
N GLY A 128 8.67 5.07 -1.75
CA GLY A 128 8.97 4.69 -0.36
C GLY A 128 8.02 3.60 0.15
N VAL A 129 7.38 3.82 1.32
CA VAL A 129 6.43 2.87 1.93
C VAL A 129 5.17 2.64 1.09
N GLY A 130 4.90 3.43 0.06
CA GLY A 130 3.85 3.16 -0.94
C GLY A 130 4.05 1.87 -1.72
N ILE A 131 5.19 1.20 -1.56
CA ILE A 131 5.41 -0.14 -2.08
C ILE A 131 4.40 -1.17 -1.53
N THR A 132 3.88 -0.98 -0.33
CA THR A 132 3.12 -2.02 0.40
C THR A 132 1.93 -2.60 -0.38
N PRO A 133 0.97 -1.83 -0.92
CA PRO A 133 -0.12 -2.39 -1.71
C PRO A 133 0.36 -2.93 -3.06
N LEU A 134 1.40 -2.33 -3.64
CA LEU A 134 1.95 -2.74 -4.94
C LEU A 134 2.75 -4.04 -4.82
N LEU A 135 3.40 -4.27 -3.68
CA LEU A 135 4.05 -5.54 -3.37
C LEU A 135 3.03 -6.69 -3.25
N SER A 136 1.88 -6.43 -2.62
CA SER A 136 0.77 -7.38 -2.60
C SER A 136 0.28 -7.73 -4.02
N MET A 137 0.20 -6.72 -4.91
CA MET A 137 -0.17 -6.92 -6.32
C MET A 137 0.88 -7.75 -7.07
N LEU A 138 2.16 -7.43 -6.89
CA LEU A 138 3.28 -8.16 -7.50
C LEU A 138 3.29 -9.63 -7.07
N ASN A 139 3.25 -9.88 -5.75
CA ASN A 139 3.25 -11.23 -5.19
C ASN A 139 2.05 -12.04 -5.70
N ALA A 140 0.86 -11.42 -5.76
CA ALA A 140 -0.32 -12.08 -6.29
C ALA A 140 -0.17 -12.51 -7.76
N ILE A 141 0.42 -11.67 -8.61
CA ILE A 141 0.66 -11.99 -10.02
C ILE A 141 1.64 -13.16 -10.14
N THR A 142 2.74 -13.12 -9.43
CA THR A 142 3.81 -14.12 -9.53
C THR A 142 3.41 -15.47 -8.93
N GLU A 143 2.74 -15.49 -7.79
CA GLU A 143 2.25 -16.73 -7.16
C GLU A 143 1.15 -17.41 -7.95
N MET A 144 0.36 -16.68 -8.73
CA MET A 144 -0.58 -17.27 -9.70
C MET A 144 0.12 -17.84 -10.94
N ALA A 145 1.44 -17.76 -11.05
CA ALA A 145 2.20 -18.03 -12.27
C ALA A 145 1.61 -17.32 -13.51
N SER A 146 1.07 -16.12 -13.31
CA SER A 146 0.47 -15.32 -14.37
C SER A 146 1.55 -14.83 -15.33
N GLN A 147 1.32 -14.97 -16.63
CA GLN A 147 2.19 -14.41 -17.67
C GLN A 147 1.97 -12.91 -17.89
N ARG A 148 1.21 -12.24 -17.03
CA ARG A 148 0.93 -10.82 -17.09
C ARG A 148 2.24 -10.03 -17.02
N GLU A 149 2.52 -9.20 -18.00
CA GLU A 149 3.70 -8.34 -18.01
C GLU A 149 3.60 -7.28 -16.90
N VAL A 150 4.66 -7.20 -16.09
CA VAL A 150 4.75 -6.28 -14.95
C VAL A 150 6.01 -5.41 -15.06
N TRP A 151 5.81 -4.11 -15.03
CA TRP A 151 6.88 -3.13 -14.86
C TRP A 151 6.78 -2.52 -13.47
N PHE A 152 7.75 -2.82 -12.63
CA PHE A 152 7.80 -2.32 -11.26
C PHE A 152 8.82 -1.19 -11.14
N PHE A 153 8.36 0.00 -10.77
CA PHE A 153 9.19 1.17 -10.54
C PHE A 153 9.16 1.53 -9.05
N LEU A 154 10.30 1.48 -8.40
CA LEU A 154 10.46 1.88 -7.00
C LEU A 154 11.32 3.12 -6.89
N GLY A 155 10.78 4.19 -6.30
CA GLY A 155 11.52 5.40 -5.96
C GLY A 155 11.78 5.48 -4.46
N VAL A 156 13.07 5.49 -4.07
CA VAL A 156 13.54 5.70 -2.70
C VAL A 156 14.71 6.67 -2.69
N ARG A 157 15.22 7.05 -1.52
CA ARG A 157 16.36 7.99 -1.47
C ARG A 157 17.69 7.30 -1.74
N ASN A 158 17.91 6.17 -1.11
CA ASN A 158 19.15 5.40 -1.17
C ASN A 158 18.93 3.95 -0.67
N LYS A 159 19.98 3.15 -0.59
CA LYS A 159 19.96 1.75 -0.16
C LYS A 159 19.35 1.55 1.23
N LYS A 160 19.57 2.48 2.18
CA LYS A 160 19.01 2.38 3.54
C LYS A 160 17.48 2.44 3.58
N GLU A 161 16.87 3.08 2.59
CA GLU A 161 15.41 3.17 2.42
C GLU A 161 14.84 2.15 1.42
N HIS A 162 15.70 1.28 0.84
CA HIS A 162 15.27 0.28 -0.13
C HIS A 162 14.65 -0.94 0.57
N VAL A 163 13.40 -0.79 0.93
CA VAL A 163 12.60 -1.84 1.57
C VAL A 163 12.37 -3.02 0.63
N MET A 164 12.43 -4.25 1.14
CA MET A 164 12.20 -5.50 0.39
C MET A 164 13.15 -5.71 -0.80
N LYS A 165 14.39 -5.18 -0.73
CA LYS A 165 15.36 -5.25 -1.84
C LYS A 165 15.55 -6.67 -2.35
N GLU A 166 15.96 -7.58 -1.46
CA GLU A 166 16.27 -8.98 -1.80
C GLU A 166 15.04 -9.70 -2.36
N HIS A 167 13.85 -9.41 -1.83
CA HIS A 167 12.60 -10.00 -2.32
C HIS A 167 12.26 -9.52 -3.73
N LEU A 168 12.36 -8.22 -3.99
CA LEU A 168 12.09 -7.65 -5.32
C LEU A 168 13.06 -8.19 -6.38
N GLU A 169 14.35 -8.28 -6.03
CA GLU A 169 15.39 -8.83 -6.91
C GLU A 169 15.17 -10.31 -7.19
N MET A 170 14.80 -11.09 -6.17
CA MET A 170 14.45 -12.50 -6.32
C MET A 170 13.25 -12.66 -7.26
N VAL A 171 12.17 -11.93 -7.02
CA VAL A 171 10.96 -11.99 -7.85
C VAL A 171 11.27 -11.63 -9.30
N ALA A 172 12.04 -10.56 -9.55
CA ALA A 172 12.41 -10.15 -10.90
C ALA A 172 13.33 -11.17 -11.61
N ARG A 173 14.21 -11.86 -10.87
CA ARG A 173 15.08 -12.91 -11.40
C ARG A 173 14.34 -14.20 -11.75
N GLU A 174 13.34 -14.55 -10.96
CA GLU A 174 12.60 -15.80 -11.09
C GLU A 174 11.39 -15.71 -12.05
N ASN A 175 11.00 -14.48 -12.45
CA ASN A 175 9.83 -14.24 -13.30
C ASN A 175 10.21 -13.36 -14.50
N GLU A 176 10.36 -13.95 -15.68
CA GLU A 176 10.75 -13.26 -16.92
C GLU A 176 9.79 -12.15 -17.35
N ASN A 177 8.53 -12.23 -16.92
CA ASN A 177 7.50 -11.23 -17.18
C ASN A 177 7.55 -10.02 -16.21
N VAL A 178 8.47 -10.02 -15.21
CA VAL A 178 8.63 -8.94 -14.24
C VAL A 178 9.90 -8.14 -14.54
N ARG A 179 9.76 -6.82 -14.72
CA ARG A 179 10.87 -5.89 -14.95
C ARG A 179 10.95 -4.89 -13.80
N LEU A 180 11.96 -5.04 -12.96
CA LEU A 180 12.23 -4.17 -11.82
C LEU A 180 13.09 -2.97 -12.22
N ASN A 181 12.66 -1.77 -11.86
CA ASN A 181 13.36 -0.51 -12.07
C ASN A 181 13.42 0.27 -10.75
N VAL A 182 14.59 0.36 -10.16
CA VAL A 182 14.84 1.03 -8.88
C VAL A 182 15.52 2.37 -9.10
N PHE A 183 14.95 3.41 -8.51
CA PHE A 183 15.43 4.79 -8.61
C PHE A 183 15.91 5.28 -7.25
N TYR A 184 17.15 5.76 -7.17
CA TYR A 184 17.68 6.43 -5.99
C TYR A 184 17.77 7.94 -6.22
N SER A 185 16.96 8.71 -5.49
CA SER A 185 16.94 10.18 -5.64
C SER A 185 18.13 10.89 -4.97
N ALA A 186 18.76 10.24 -4.01
CA ALA A 186 19.95 10.72 -3.30
C ALA A 186 20.80 9.51 -2.87
N PRO A 187 21.43 8.80 -3.85
CA PRO A 187 22.29 7.66 -3.53
C PRO A 187 23.46 8.10 -2.65
N ALA A 188 23.83 7.26 -1.69
CA ALA A 188 25.05 7.45 -0.89
C ALA A 188 26.28 7.09 -1.72
N GLU A 189 27.47 7.50 -1.28
CA GLU A 189 28.73 7.16 -1.95
C GLU A 189 29.00 5.65 -2.03
N THR A 190 28.42 4.89 -1.11
CA THR A 190 28.50 3.43 -1.03
C THR A 190 27.48 2.71 -1.88
N ASP A 191 26.51 3.42 -2.46
CA ASP A 191 25.46 2.81 -3.28
C ASP A 191 25.97 2.63 -4.72
N VAL A 192 25.86 1.42 -5.25
CA VAL A 192 26.42 1.05 -6.54
C VAL A 192 25.33 1.02 -7.61
N LEU A 193 25.54 1.81 -8.68
CA LEU A 193 24.66 1.80 -9.87
C LEU A 193 24.71 0.41 -10.53
N SER A 194 23.58 -0.07 -10.97
CA SER A 194 23.34 -1.38 -11.57
C SER A 194 23.40 -2.57 -10.59
N GLU A 195 23.80 -2.35 -9.33
CA GLU A 195 23.74 -3.36 -8.27
C GLU A 195 22.64 -3.01 -7.25
N ASP A 196 22.66 -1.79 -6.70
CA ASP A 196 21.70 -1.35 -5.69
C ASP A 196 20.52 -0.62 -6.31
N TYR A 197 20.73 0.06 -7.41
CA TYR A 197 19.69 0.82 -8.13
C TYR A 197 20.01 0.92 -9.64
N HIS A 198 18.99 1.17 -10.44
CA HIS A 198 19.09 1.22 -11.90
C HIS A 198 19.21 2.66 -12.44
N VAL A 199 18.57 3.62 -11.76
CA VAL A 199 18.51 5.02 -12.22
C VAL A 199 18.77 5.98 -11.06
N LYS A 200 19.67 6.93 -11.24
CA LYS A 200 19.87 8.05 -10.34
C LYS A 200 18.81 9.13 -10.62
N GLY A 201 17.95 9.40 -9.67
CA GLY A 201 16.89 10.40 -9.81
C GLY A 201 15.59 9.98 -9.18
N ARG A 202 14.53 10.73 -9.47
CA ARG A 202 13.17 10.43 -9.02
C ARG A 202 12.40 9.68 -10.09
N VAL A 203 11.48 8.82 -9.69
CA VAL A 203 10.48 8.26 -10.58
C VAL A 203 9.58 9.39 -11.06
N ASN A 204 9.58 9.66 -12.36
CA ASN A 204 8.73 10.60 -13.05
C ASN A 204 8.41 10.06 -14.45
N VAL A 205 7.43 10.64 -15.12
CA VAL A 205 6.94 10.11 -16.41
C VAL A 205 7.99 10.26 -17.52
N GLU A 206 8.83 11.27 -17.49
CA GLU A 206 9.92 11.45 -18.48
C GLU A 206 10.92 10.27 -18.43
N ASN A 207 11.31 9.87 -17.21
CA ASN A 207 12.19 8.71 -17.05
C ASN A 207 11.48 7.39 -17.41
N ILE A 208 10.19 7.28 -17.07
CA ILE A 208 9.37 6.10 -17.41
C ILE A 208 9.23 5.93 -18.92
N LYS A 209 9.01 7.00 -19.67
CA LYS A 209 8.91 6.99 -21.15
C LYS A 209 10.16 6.45 -21.86
N VAL A 210 11.34 6.62 -21.27
CA VAL A 210 12.58 6.10 -21.82
C VAL A 210 12.68 4.57 -21.66
N ILE A 211 12.00 4.03 -20.64
CA ILE A 211 12.09 2.62 -20.26
C ILE A 211 10.90 1.83 -20.84
N LEU A 212 9.69 2.39 -20.79
CA LEU A 212 8.47 1.71 -21.27
C LEU A 212 8.33 1.79 -22.78
N PRO A 213 7.93 0.71 -23.44
CA PRO A 213 7.75 0.68 -24.90
C PRO A 213 6.54 1.50 -25.39
N SER A 214 5.58 1.78 -24.52
CA SER A 214 4.35 2.52 -24.85
C SER A 214 3.65 3.05 -23.59
N SER A 215 2.53 3.75 -23.77
CA SER A 215 1.62 4.17 -22.68
C SER A 215 0.44 3.22 -22.46
N ASN A 216 0.38 2.10 -23.18
CA ASN A 216 -0.77 1.18 -23.16
C ASN A 216 -0.68 0.16 -22.02
N PHE A 217 -0.75 0.64 -20.79
CA PHE A 217 -0.72 -0.16 -19.56
C PHE A 217 -1.82 0.27 -18.59
N ASP A 218 -2.16 -0.61 -17.64
CA ASP A 218 -2.85 -0.23 -16.42
C ASP A 218 -1.79 0.24 -15.40
N PHE A 219 -1.88 1.49 -14.94
CA PHE A 219 -0.94 2.09 -13.98
C PHE A 219 -1.52 2.06 -12.57
N TYR A 220 -0.77 1.51 -11.62
CA TYR A 220 -1.09 1.56 -10.19
C TYR A 220 -0.02 2.36 -9.47
N ILE A 221 -0.43 3.44 -8.80
CA ILE A 221 0.47 4.41 -8.18
C ILE A 221 0.20 4.44 -6.69
N CYS A 222 1.22 4.16 -5.87
CA CYS A 222 1.14 4.43 -4.44
C CYS A 222 2.42 5.11 -3.95
N ALA A 223 2.28 6.36 -3.48
CA ALA A 223 3.41 7.23 -3.18
C ALA A 223 2.97 8.41 -2.29
N PRO A 224 3.89 9.27 -1.82
CA PRO A 224 3.54 10.54 -1.19
C PRO A 224 2.67 11.44 -2.10
N PRO A 225 1.75 12.24 -1.53
CA PRO A 225 0.78 13.02 -2.29
C PRO A 225 1.34 13.89 -3.42
N PRO A 226 2.48 14.60 -3.27
CA PRO A 226 3.06 15.37 -4.38
C PRO A 226 3.44 14.49 -5.57
N MET A 227 4.08 13.34 -5.32
CA MET A 227 4.49 12.39 -6.37
C MET A 227 3.27 11.80 -7.09
N VAL A 228 2.22 11.43 -6.35
CA VAL A 228 0.96 10.93 -6.94
C VAL A 228 0.33 12.00 -7.85
N LYS A 229 0.30 13.25 -7.39
CA LYS A 229 -0.25 14.38 -8.16
C LYS A 229 0.48 14.56 -9.49
N ASP A 230 1.81 14.60 -9.45
CA ASP A 230 2.64 14.83 -10.63
C ASP A 230 2.54 13.65 -11.61
N LEU A 231 2.69 12.42 -11.13
CA LEU A 231 2.57 11.21 -11.97
C LEU A 231 1.20 11.13 -12.66
N ARG A 232 0.11 11.40 -11.95
CA ARG A 232 -1.24 11.36 -12.54
C ARG A 232 -1.42 12.38 -13.66
N LYS A 233 -0.93 13.60 -13.42
CA LYS A 233 -0.98 14.67 -14.41
C LYS A 233 -0.18 14.28 -15.66
N ASP A 234 1.07 13.90 -15.47
CA ASP A 234 2.00 13.65 -16.56
C ASP A 234 1.66 12.37 -17.34
N LEU A 235 1.09 11.34 -16.69
CA LEU A 235 0.53 10.16 -17.38
C LEU A 235 -0.66 10.53 -18.24
N ALA A 236 -1.57 11.38 -17.75
CA ALA A 236 -2.69 11.87 -18.54
C ALA A 236 -2.23 12.70 -19.75
N ASP A 237 -1.22 13.55 -19.55
CA ASP A 237 -0.58 14.33 -20.63
C ASP A 237 0.15 13.42 -21.64
N TRP A 238 0.64 12.27 -21.21
CA TRP A 238 1.20 11.23 -22.10
C TRP A 238 0.13 10.44 -22.87
N GLY A 239 -1.15 10.68 -22.61
CA GLY A 239 -2.27 10.02 -23.29
C GLY A 239 -2.78 8.75 -22.61
N VAL A 240 -2.36 8.44 -21.37
CA VAL A 240 -2.91 7.32 -20.61
C VAL A 240 -4.37 7.63 -20.26
N PRO A 241 -5.35 6.77 -20.61
CA PRO A 241 -6.75 6.97 -20.24
C PRO A 241 -6.93 7.02 -18.72
N LYS A 242 -7.76 7.94 -18.22
CA LYS A 242 -8.01 8.11 -16.77
C LYS A 242 -8.45 6.81 -16.07
N LYS A 243 -9.21 5.95 -16.75
CA LYS A 243 -9.67 4.66 -16.24
C LYS A 243 -8.53 3.65 -16.02
N ASN A 244 -7.36 3.88 -16.61
CA ASN A 244 -6.17 3.05 -16.49
C ASN A 244 -5.16 3.64 -15.49
N ILE A 245 -5.50 4.75 -14.81
CA ILE A 245 -4.66 5.36 -13.79
C ILE A 245 -5.32 5.16 -12.42
N HIS A 246 -4.83 4.16 -11.69
CA HIS A 246 -5.27 3.82 -10.34
C HIS A 246 -4.26 4.38 -9.34
N PHE A 247 -4.72 4.95 -8.24
CA PHE A 247 -3.79 5.56 -7.28
C PHE A 247 -4.30 5.57 -5.85
N GLU A 248 -3.34 5.52 -4.93
CA GLU A 248 -3.53 5.78 -3.51
C GLU A 248 -2.40 6.70 -3.03
N ALA A 249 -2.70 7.67 -2.17
CA ALA A 249 -1.72 8.60 -1.65
C ALA A 249 -1.49 8.36 -0.16
N PHE A 250 -0.24 8.17 0.26
CA PHE A 250 0.13 8.01 1.66
C PHE A 250 0.73 9.30 2.21
N GLY A 251 0.11 9.83 3.27
CA GLY A 251 0.60 11.02 3.93
C GLY A 251 -0.31 11.51 5.07
N PRO A 252 0.07 12.55 5.80
CA PRO A 252 -0.71 13.07 6.94
C PRO A 252 -2.14 13.48 6.58
N ALA A 253 -2.38 13.88 5.34
CA ALA A 253 -3.70 14.27 4.85
C ALA A 253 -4.65 13.06 4.70
N THR A 254 -4.13 11.84 4.48
CA THR A 254 -4.94 10.62 4.31
C THR A 254 -5.50 10.09 5.63
N VAL A 255 -4.95 10.51 6.76
CA VAL A 255 -5.46 10.17 8.09
C VAL A 255 -6.90 10.67 8.31
N LYS A 256 -7.31 11.73 7.60
CA LYS A 256 -8.71 12.21 7.61
C LYS A 256 -9.67 11.31 6.83
N GLY A 257 -9.19 10.49 5.91
CA GLY A 257 -9.99 9.56 5.09
C GLY A 257 -10.29 8.21 5.74
N CYS A 258 -9.64 7.87 6.86
CA CYS A 258 -9.98 6.68 7.66
C CYS A 258 -11.24 6.88 8.54
N LYS A 259 -11.93 8.01 8.45
CA LYS A 259 -13.34 8.05 8.88
C LYS A 259 -14.08 7.12 7.93
N ALA A 260 -14.81 6.15 8.50
CA ALA A 260 -15.75 5.33 7.74
C ALA A 260 -16.40 6.23 6.70
N ASP A 261 -16.33 5.82 5.45
CA ASP A 261 -17.02 6.52 4.36
C ASP A 261 -18.52 6.47 4.69
N THR A 262 -18.95 7.45 5.48
CA THR A 262 -20.34 7.83 5.53
C THR A 262 -20.50 8.66 4.29
N GLY A 263 -20.83 7.98 3.18
CA GLY A 263 -21.06 8.59 1.88
C GLY A 263 -21.86 9.88 1.99
N LYS A 264 -21.16 11.00 1.91
CA LYS A 264 -21.70 12.26 1.46
C LYS A 264 -21.28 12.42 -0.01
N GLY A 265 -21.72 11.48 -0.83
CA GLY A 265 -22.11 11.78 -2.18
C GLY A 265 -23.42 12.56 -2.07
N ASP A 266 -23.66 13.53 -2.96
CA ASP A 266 -24.95 14.20 -3.11
C ASP A 266 -26.07 13.18 -2.92
N SER A 267 -26.81 13.33 -1.83
CA SER A 267 -27.90 12.43 -1.47
C SER A 267 -29.08 12.66 -2.41
N ALA A 268 -29.04 12.04 -3.56
CA ALA A 268 -30.28 11.66 -4.21
C ALA A 268 -31.00 10.74 -3.20
N LYS A 269 -32.08 11.23 -2.59
CA LYS A 269 -32.92 10.43 -1.73
C LYS A 269 -33.38 9.21 -2.51
N ILE A 270 -33.01 8.02 -2.05
CA ILE A 270 -33.43 6.76 -2.69
C ILE A 270 -34.61 6.24 -1.88
N ASP A 271 -35.75 6.14 -2.51
CA ASP A 271 -36.94 5.51 -1.94
C ASP A 271 -36.88 4.01 -2.19
N ILE A 272 -36.84 3.25 -1.09
CA ILE A 272 -36.89 1.78 -1.11
C ILE A 272 -38.29 1.35 -0.74
N GLN A 273 -39.02 0.74 -1.68
CA GLN A 273 -40.34 0.18 -1.47
C GLN A 273 -40.24 -1.33 -1.21
N PHE A 274 -40.80 -1.76 -0.09
CA PHE A 274 -40.86 -3.18 0.29
C PHE A 274 -42.15 -3.80 -0.26
N GLU A 275 -42.07 -4.61 -1.32
CA GLU A 275 -43.21 -5.21 -2.01
C GLU A 275 -44.16 -5.99 -1.09
N LYS A 276 -43.63 -6.71 -0.09
CA LYS A 276 -44.46 -7.51 0.86
C LYS A 276 -45.15 -6.69 1.93
N SER A 277 -44.72 -5.52 2.27
CA SER A 277 -45.28 -4.73 3.37
C SER A 277 -45.88 -3.39 2.93
N GLY A 278 -45.70 -3.02 1.66
CA GLY A 278 -46.12 -1.74 1.09
C GLY A 278 -45.47 -0.51 1.74
N LYS A 279 -44.45 -0.70 2.59
CA LYS A 279 -43.75 0.39 3.27
C LYS A 279 -42.66 0.96 2.37
N THR A 280 -42.61 2.27 2.28
CA THR A 280 -41.51 3.01 1.64
C THR A 280 -40.64 3.63 2.72
N LEU A 281 -39.32 3.45 2.63
CA LEU A 281 -38.31 4.13 3.43
C LEU A 281 -37.47 4.99 2.52
N THR A 282 -37.36 6.27 2.85
CA THR A 282 -36.44 7.19 2.18
C THR A 282 -35.08 7.13 2.87
N TRP A 283 -34.07 6.74 2.14
CA TRP A 283 -32.69 6.59 2.65
C TRP A 283 -31.83 7.77 2.18
#